data_ee6877e0249768c18702a966e4a7a044
#
_entry.id   ee6877e0249768c18702a966e4a7a044
#
_cell.length_a   1.000
_cell.length_b   1.000
_cell.length_c   1.000
_cell.angle_alpha   90.00
_cell.angle_beta   90.00
_cell.angle_gamma   90.00
#
_symmetry.space_group_name_H-M   'P 1'
#
loop_
_entity.id
_entity.type
_entity.pdbx_description
1 polymer ?
#
loop_
_entity_poly.entity_id
_entity_poly.type
_entity_poly.pdbx_seq_one_letter_code
_entity_poly.pdbx_strand_id
1 'polypeptide(L)'
;VKLMTIPDSYPKVINALKQLRIPYLQDYFLLFDECEKIVAEVDYRQHITLPIDDFFKFANKAMVSATPIVIDDPRFEEQEFKIIKIRPTYDYSKELELKPTNNVEVMLKQTLNSLNMEDTPICIFYNSVQGIKELIDSFKIGDYTNVYCSTEAQRELHKEGYKAFDSVTDKSGKTVLNKYNFFTSRFYSAVDITLDYKPAVIMITQVYKVLPNQTPYSLIDPETEAIQIVGRFRNGTGKITHITNTNSKMICKDKTELETFLREEHAGFHKLLDLRKTLTTQGEICVLDQAIERVEYKLSLIHISEPTRRVVI
;
A
#
# COMPACT_ATOMS: atom_id res chain seq x y z
N VAL A 1 -1.47 -30.53 9.90
CA VAL A 1 -1.33 -30.05 8.51
C VAL A 1 -1.23 -28.53 8.54
N LYS A 2 -0.29 -27.94 7.81
CA LYS A 2 -0.17 -26.48 7.62
C LYS A 2 -0.80 -26.12 6.28
N LEU A 3 -1.75 -25.17 6.30
CA LEU A 3 -2.38 -24.61 5.12
C LEU A 3 -1.96 -23.15 4.99
N MET A 4 -1.65 -22.70 3.78
CA MET A 4 -1.38 -21.30 3.47
C MET A 4 -2.31 -20.87 2.33
N THR A 5 -2.93 -19.71 2.48
CA THR A 5 -3.81 -19.15 1.47
C THR A 5 -3.76 -17.64 1.50
N ILE A 6 -4.11 -17.00 0.39
CA ILE A 6 -4.38 -15.57 0.34
C ILE A 6 -5.85 -15.31 0.69
N PRO A 7 -6.23 -14.13 1.18
CA PRO A 7 -7.60 -13.79 1.55
C PRO A 7 -8.62 -14.10 0.45
N ASP A 8 -8.32 -13.78 -0.80
CA ASP A 8 -9.20 -14.04 -1.97
C ASP A 8 -9.51 -15.53 -2.18
N SER A 9 -8.60 -16.41 -1.78
CA SER A 9 -8.76 -17.87 -1.90
C SER A 9 -9.24 -18.54 -0.60
N TYR A 10 -9.35 -17.78 0.48
CA TYR A 10 -9.79 -18.28 1.78
C TYR A 10 -11.13 -19.04 1.73
N PRO A 11 -12.19 -18.54 1.05
CA PRO A 11 -13.46 -19.28 0.95
C PRO A 11 -13.32 -20.67 0.35
N LYS A 12 -12.40 -20.88 -0.58
CA LYS A 12 -12.16 -22.19 -1.22
C LYS A 12 -11.60 -23.19 -0.19
N VAL A 13 -10.67 -22.73 0.65
CA VAL A 13 -10.09 -23.55 1.74
C VAL A 13 -11.17 -23.92 2.75
N ILE A 14 -11.96 -22.95 3.20
CA ILE A 14 -13.04 -23.18 4.16
C ILE A 14 -14.10 -24.14 3.61
N ASN A 15 -14.48 -23.99 2.35
CA ASN A 15 -15.43 -24.90 1.71
C ASN A 15 -14.89 -26.35 1.64
N ALA A 16 -13.60 -26.52 1.32
CA ALA A 16 -12.97 -27.84 1.32
C ALA A 16 -12.96 -28.47 2.71
N LEU A 17 -12.61 -27.69 3.76
CA LEU A 17 -12.62 -28.16 5.14
C LEU A 17 -14.03 -28.56 5.60
N LYS A 18 -15.05 -27.78 5.22
CA LYS A 18 -16.47 -28.12 5.47
C LYS A 18 -16.90 -29.42 4.78
N GLN A 19 -16.54 -29.59 3.51
CA GLN A 19 -16.84 -30.83 2.76
C GLN A 19 -16.19 -32.06 3.39
N LEU A 20 -14.97 -31.90 3.91
CA LEU A 20 -14.25 -32.95 4.62
C LEU A 20 -14.73 -33.13 6.07
N ARG A 21 -15.71 -32.36 6.52
CA ARG A 21 -16.26 -32.36 7.89
C ARG A 21 -15.19 -32.17 8.97
N ILE A 22 -14.18 -31.36 8.68
CA ILE A 22 -13.11 -31.04 9.64
C ILE A 22 -13.61 -29.89 10.53
N PRO A 23 -13.53 -30.02 11.86
CA PRO A 23 -13.94 -28.96 12.79
C PRO A 23 -12.86 -27.87 12.90
N TYR A 24 -12.60 -27.20 11.77
CA TYR A 24 -11.46 -26.30 11.58
C TYR A 24 -11.45 -25.12 12.55
N LEU A 25 -12.59 -24.64 13.02
CA LEU A 25 -12.65 -23.53 13.98
C LEU A 25 -12.04 -23.89 15.34
N GLN A 26 -12.06 -25.16 15.73
CA GLN A 26 -11.52 -25.68 16.99
C GLN A 26 -10.11 -26.26 16.81
N ASP A 27 -9.90 -26.99 15.71
CA ASP A 27 -8.69 -27.80 15.52
C ASP A 27 -7.53 -27.03 14.89
N TYR A 28 -7.81 -25.89 14.22
CA TYR A 28 -6.78 -25.11 13.56
C TYR A 28 -6.49 -23.80 14.31
N PHE A 29 -5.22 -23.39 14.24
CA PHE A 29 -4.80 -22.05 14.61
C PHE A 29 -4.84 -21.18 13.36
N LEU A 30 -5.58 -20.07 13.39
CA LEU A 30 -5.59 -19.10 12.30
C LEU A 30 -4.57 -17.98 12.58
N LEU A 31 -3.52 -17.92 11.76
CA LEU A 31 -2.57 -16.83 11.78
C LEU A 31 -2.85 -15.89 10.60
N PHE A 32 -3.09 -14.64 10.90
CA PHE A 32 -3.20 -13.57 9.91
C PHE A 32 -1.87 -12.81 9.87
N ASP A 33 -1.12 -13.02 8.81
CA ASP A 33 0.16 -12.34 8.58
C ASP A 33 -0.06 -11.05 7.77
N GLU A 34 0.76 -10.03 8.02
CA GLU A 34 0.63 -8.68 7.43
C GLU A 34 -0.80 -8.11 7.59
N CYS A 35 -1.34 -8.19 8.82
CA CYS A 35 -2.73 -7.82 9.10
C CYS A 35 -3.06 -6.34 8.81
N GLU A 36 -2.08 -5.45 8.74
CA GLU A 36 -2.25 -4.06 8.30
C GLU A 36 -2.79 -3.95 6.87
N LYS A 37 -2.58 -4.98 6.04
CA LYS A 37 -3.10 -5.04 4.67
C LYS A 37 -4.62 -5.08 4.61
N ILE A 38 -5.27 -5.58 5.66
CA ILE A 38 -6.73 -5.61 5.74
C ILE A 38 -7.30 -4.19 5.64
N VAL A 39 -6.64 -3.23 6.28
CA VAL A 39 -7.04 -1.82 6.24
C VAL A 39 -6.49 -1.13 4.98
N ALA A 40 -5.22 -1.36 4.68
CA ALA A 40 -4.53 -0.65 3.60
C ALA A 40 -5.01 -1.04 2.18
N GLU A 41 -5.55 -2.23 1.99
CA GLU A 41 -5.90 -2.75 0.67
C GLU A 41 -7.41 -2.97 0.45
N VAL A 42 -8.26 -2.64 1.43
CA VAL A 42 -9.71 -2.91 1.36
C VAL A 42 -10.40 -2.29 0.15
N ASP A 43 -9.96 -1.13 -0.29
CA ASP A 43 -10.61 -0.39 -1.40
C ASP A 43 -10.51 -1.10 -2.75
N TYR A 44 -9.35 -1.67 -3.05
CA TYR A 44 -9.12 -2.34 -4.34
C TYR A 44 -9.12 -3.86 -4.22
N ARG A 45 -9.16 -4.40 -2.99
CA ARG A 45 -9.23 -5.83 -2.68
C ARG A 45 -10.35 -6.10 -1.68
N GLN A 46 -11.59 -5.88 -2.08
CA GLN A 46 -12.77 -6.08 -1.21
C GLN A 46 -12.79 -7.46 -0.51
N HIS A 47 -12.22 -8.47 -1.16
CA HIS A 47 -12.14 -9.83 -0.61
C HIS A 47 -11.11 -10.01 0.51
N ILE A 48 -10.26 -9.00 0.77
CA ILE A 48 -9.25 -9.10 1.83
C ILE A 48 -9.88 -9.18 3.23
N THR A 49 -11.11 -8.68 3.37
CA THR A 49 -11.88 -8.70 4.63
C THR A 49 -12.60 -10.03 4.88
N LEU A 50 -12.74 -10.89 3.86
CA LEU A 50 -13.50 -12.14 3.97
C LEU A 50 -13.09 -13.04 5.16
N PRO A 51 -11.81 -13.17 5.51
CA PRO A 51 -11.42 -13.98 6.64
C PRO A 51 -11.69 -13.35 8.02
N ILE A 52 -12.01 -12.05 8.11
CA ILE A 52 -12.11 -11.32 9.38
C ILE A 52 -13.24 -11.87 10.26
N ASP A 53 -14.43 -12.08 9.70
CA ASP A 53 -15.56 -12.56 10.48
C ASP A 53 -15.37 -13.99 10.97
N ASP A 54 -14.66 -14.81 10.20
CA ASP A 54 -14.29 -16.15 10.63
C ASP A 54 -13.14 -16.12 11.64
N PHE A 55 -12.20 -15.18 11.51
CA PHE A 55 -11.09 -15.01 12.45
C PHE A 55 -11.58 -14.99 13.90
N PHE A 56 -12.61 -14.19 14.19
CA PHE A 56 -13.16 -14.11 15.55
C PHE A 56 -13.86 -15.39 16.02
N LYS A 57 -14.24 -16.30 15.12
CA LYS A 57 -14.87 -17.59 15.43
C LYS A 57 -13.86 -18.70 15.76
N PHE A 58 -12.58 -18.57 15.31
CA PHE A 58 -11.56 -19.56 15.62
C PHE A 58 -11.25 -19.58 17.12
N ALA A 59 -11.08 -20.78 17.68
CA ALA A 59 -10.70 -20.94 19.09
C ALA A 59 -9.26 -20.40 19.33
N ASN A 60 -8.35 -20.70 18.40
CA ASN A 60 -6.95 -20.27 18.48
C ASN A 60 -6.62 -19.40 17.27
N LYS A 61 -6.19 -18.18 17.52
CA LYS A 61 -5.95 -17.20 16.48
C LYS A 61 -4.96 -16.13 16.90
N ALA A 62 -4.26 -15.54 15.93
CA ALA A 62 -3.42 -14.38 16.13
C ALA A 62 -3.31 -13.56 14.85
N MET A 63 -3.01 -12.28 15.00
CA MET A 63 -2.58 -11.37 13.95
C MET A 63 -1.13 -10.96 14.16
N VAL A 64 -0.38 -10.83 13.08
CA VAL A 64 1.02 -10.43 13.10
C VAL A 64 1.25 -9.33 12.06
N SER A 65 2.04 -8.33 12.42
CA SER A 65 2.49 -7.29 11.51
C SER A 65 3.83 -6.73 11.97
N ALA A 66 4.69 -6.39 11.03
CA ALA A 66 5.91 -5.63 11.28
C ALA A 66 5.59 -4.12 11.44
N THR A 67 4.51 -3.65 10.84
CA THR A 67 4.03 -2.26 10.84
C THR A 67 2.56 -2.22 11.24
N PRO A 68 2.24 -2.55 12.52
CA PRO A 68 0.85 -2.73 12.95
C PRO A 68 0.09 -1.41 12.90
N ILE A 69 -1.09 -1.47 12.30
CA ILE A 69 -2.11 -0.43 12.39
C ILE A 69 -3.01 -0.75 13.58
N VAL A 70 -3.47 0.27 14.29
CA VAL A 70 -4.48 0.07 15.34
C VAL A 70 -5.80 -0.28 14.64
N ILE A 71 -6.27 -1.49 14.86
CA ILE A 71 -7.57 -1.96 14.37
C ILE A 71 -8.58 -1.68 15.47
N ASP A 72 -9.50 -0.78 15.20
CA ASP A 72 -10.56 -0.38 16.15
C ASP A 72 -11.83 -1.23 15.95
N ASP A 73 -11.69 -2.53 16.16
CA ASP A 73 -12.81 -3.47 16.14
C ASP A 73 -13.11 -3.92 17.59
N PRO A 74 -14.32 -3.67 18.11
CA PRO A 74 -14.67 -3.97 19.51
C PRO A 74 -14.51 -5.44 19.88
N ARG A 75 -14.56 -6.36 18.90
CA ARG A 75 -14.37 -7.80 19.13
C ARG A 75 -12.98 -8.15 19.67
N PHE A 76 -11.96 -7.30 19.43
CA PHE A 76 -10.64 -7.52 20.04
C PHE A 76 -10.67 -7.31 21.56
N GLU A 77 -11.37 -6.29 22.02
CA GLU A 77 -11.55 -6.02 23.46
C GLU A 77 -12.48 -7.06 24.10
N GLU A 78 -13.62 -7.35 23.47
CA GLU A 78 -14.59 -8.34 23.91
C GLU A 78 -13.99 -9.75 24.09
N GLN A 79 -13.01 -10.10 23.25
CA GLN A 79 -12.31 -11.40 23.32
C GLN A 79 -10.95 -11.33 24.03
N GLU A 80 -10.67 -10.23 24.74
CA GLU A 80 -9.47 -10.04 25.57
C GLU A 80 -8.14 -10.29 24.82
N PHE A 81 -8.04 -9.79 23.58
CA PHE A 81 -6.81 -9.94 22.80
C PHE A 81 -5.63 -9.25 23.48
N LYS A 82 -4.50 -9.94 23.53
CA LYS A 82 -3.24 -9.40 24.08
C LYS A 82 -2.35 -8.90 22.96
N ILE A 83 -1.86 -7.67 23.10
CA ILE A 83 -0.88 -7.10 22.20
C ILE A 83 0.52 -7.42 22.73
N ILE A 84 1.30 -8.15 21.93
CA ILE A 84 2.70 -8.47 22.22
C ILE A 84 3.57 -7.65 21.27
N LYS A 85 4.34 -6.70 21.82
CA LYS A 85 5.30 -5.88 21.04
C LYS A 85 6.69 -6.48 21.18
N ILE A 86 7.24 -6.95 20.07
CA ILE A 86 8.62 -7.45 19.98
C ILE A 86 9.48 -6.33 19.38
N ARG A 87 10.52 -5.91 20.09
CA ARG A 87 11.47 -4.90 19.62
C ARG A 87 12.86 -5.48 19.56
N PRO A 88 13.62 -5.23 18.48
CA PRO A 88 15.03 -5.60 18.45
C PRO A 88 15.81 -4.91 19.58
N THR A 89 16.85 -5.57 20.08
CA THR A 89 17.75 -5.01 21.10
C THR A 89 18.91 -4.22 20.51
N TYR A 90 19.09 -4.26 19.19
CA TYR A 90 20.11 -3.50 18.47
C TYR A 90 19.46 -2.26 17.79
N ASP A 91 20.30 -1.27 17.50
CA ASP A 91 19.86 -0.09 16.75
C ASP A 91 19.60 -0.46 15.29
N TYR A 92 18.34 -0.33 14.88
CA TYR A 92 17.85 -0.57 13.52
C TYR A 92 17.41 0.72 12.84
N SER A 93 17.64 1.88 13.47
CA SER A 93 17.31 3.17 12.88
C SER A 93 18.02 3.37 11.53
N LYS A 94 17.38 4.12 10.64
CA LYS A 94 17.94 4.48 9.35
C LYS A 94 17.82 5.99 9.16
N GLU A 95 18.89 6.58 8.64
CA GLU A 95 18.87 7.97 8.24
C GLU A 95 18.12 8.10 6.90
N LEU A 96 17.17 9.03 6.86
CA LEU A 96 16.36 9.32 5.70
C LEU A 96 16.47 10.79 5.35
N GLU A 97 16.85 11.09 4.11
CA GLU A 97 16.83 12.45 3.55
C GLU A 97 15.43 12.73 2.99
N LEU A 98 14.69 13.67 3.61
CA LEU A 98 13.40 14.12 3.11
C LEU A 98 13.58 15.31 2.17
N LYS A 99 13.06 15.20 0.93
CA LYS A 99 13.10 16.26 -0.10
C LYS A 99 11.69 16.72 -0.48
N PRO A 100 11.14 17.72 0.20
CA PRO A 100 9.87 18.31 -0.18
C PRO A 100 10.03 19.12 -1.48
N THR A 101 9.09 18.97 -2.41
CA THR A 101 9.15 19.66 -3.71
C THR A 101 7.75 19.88 -4.28
N ASN A 102 7.60 20.88 -5.15
CA ASN A 102 6.43 21.04 -6.03
C ASN A 102 6.65 20.43 -7.42
N ASN A 103 7.86 19.94 -7.72
CA ASN A 103 8.21 19.30 -8.99
C ASN A 103 9.07 18.05 -8.75
N VAL A 104 8.41 16.89 -8.75
CA VAL A 104 9.03 15.59 -8.51
C VAL A 104 10.08 15.25 -9.55
N GLU A 105 9.83 15.54 -10.83
CA GLU A 105 10.73 15.23 -11.94
C GLU A 105 12.07 15.96 -11.78
N VAL A 106 12.03 17.27 -11.56
CA VAL A 106 13.24 18.08 -11.34
C VAL A 106 14.00 17.60 -10.11
N MET A 107 13.30 17.36 -9.01
CA MET A 107 13.93 16.90 -7.77
C MET A 107 14.56 15.52 -7.92
N LEU A 108 13.88 14.58 -8.60
CA LEU A 108 14.44 13.27 -8.90
C LEU A 108 15.71 13.38 -9.74
N LYS A 109 15.69 14.18 -10.80
CA LYS A 109 16.86 14.41 -11.66
C LYS A 109 18.05 14.96 -10.85
N GLN A 110 17.83 15.95 -10.01
CA GLN A 110 18.85 16.49 -9.10
C GLN A 110 19.39 15.44 -8.14
N THR A 111 18.49 14.61 -7.59
CA THR A 111 18.86 13.53 -6.66
C THR A 111 19.70 12.47 -7.37
N LEU A 112 19.31 12.03 -8.57
CA LEU A 112 20.08 11.07 -9.36
C LEU A 112 21.48 11.62 -9.70
N ASN A 113 21.59 12.89 -10.08
CA ASN A 113 22.87 13.53 -10.38
C ASN A 113 23.75 13.66 -9.11
N SER A 114 23.18 13.87 -7.95
CA SER A 114 23.93 14.01 -6.68
C SER A 114 24.45 12.69 -6.12
N LEU A 115 23.87 11.55 -6.53
CA LEU A 115 24.26 10.26 -6.00
C LEU A 115 25.62 9.77 -6.52
N ASN A 116 26.16 10.36 -7.59
CA ASN A 116 27.49 10.10 -8.16
C ASN A 116 27.90 8.62 -8.21
N MET A 117 26.89 7.74 -8.39
CA MET A 117 27.05 6.29 -8.32
C MET A 117 27.26 5.74 -9.74
N GLU A 118 28.51 5.63 -10.17
CA GLU A 118 28.80 5.12 -11.51
C GLU A 118 28.42 3.65 -11.66
N ASP A 119 28.55 2.85 -10.61
CA ASP A 119 28.38 1.38 -10.68
C ASP A 119 27.34 0.77 -9.74
N THR A 120 26.70 1.55 -8.86
CA THR A 120 25.73 0.99 -7.92
C THR A 120 24.30 1.22 -8.37
N PRO A 121 23.47 0.17 -8.53
CA PRO A 121 22.07 0.30 -8.88
C PRO A 121 21.28 1.19 -7.92
N ILE A 122 20.37 1.96 -8.48
CA ILE A 122 19.44 2.82 -7.75
C ILE A 122 18.05 2.18 -7.80
N CYS A 123 17.43 2.03 -6.63
CA CYS A 123 16.10 1.48 -6.47
C CYS A 123 15.11 2.61 -6.19
N ILE A 124 14.14 2.81 -7.07
CA ILE A 124 13.17 3.92 -7.05
C ILE A 124 11.77 3.34 -6.84
N PHE A 125 11.14 3.66 -5.74
CA PHE A 125 9.80 3.20 -5.38
C PHE A 125 8.79 4.28 -5.74
N TYR A 126 7.93 3.99 -6.73
CA TYR A 126 6.95 4.93 -7.24
C TYR A 126 5.72 4.20 -7.77
N ASN A 127 4.59 4.34 -7.09
CA ASN A 127 3.36 3.61 -7.42
C ASN A 127 2.55 4.27 -8.54
N SER A 128 3.19 4.51 -9.68
CA SER A 128 2.53 5.03 -10.87
C SER A 128 3.23 4.54 -12.13
N VAL A 129 2.66 3.55 -12.80
CA VAL A 129 3.21 3.03 -14.08
C VAL A 129 3.33 4.15 -15.11
N GLN A 130 2.30 5.00 -15.25
CA GLN A 130 2.33 6.12 -16.18
C GLN A 130 3.39 7.16 -15.79
N GLY A 131 3.52 7.49 -14.50
CA GLY A 131 4.56 8.39 -14.02
C GLY A 131 5.97 7.83 -14.21
N ILE A 132 6.16 6.52 -14.05
CA ILE A 132 7.43 5.84 -14.34
C ILE A 132 7.79 6.00 -15.82
N LYS A 133 6.86 5.76 -16.75
CA LYS A 133 7.06 5.95 -18.20
C LYS A 133 7.49 7.39 -18.51
N GLU A 134 6.73 8.37 -17.99
CA GLU A 134 7.03 9.79 -18.18
C GLU A 134 8.45 10.16 -17.72
N LEU A 135 8.91 9.62 -16.58
CA LEU A 135 10.26 9.84 -16.05
C LEU A 135 11.33 9.17 -16.92
N ILE A 136 11.12 7.92 -17.35
CA ILE A 136 12.05 7.19 -18.20
C ILE A 136 12.25 7.93 -19.51
N ASP A 137 11.18 8.38 -20.14
CA ASP A 137 11.22 9.08 -21.43
C ASP A 137 11.83 10.47 -21.31
N SER A 138 11.43 11.23 -20.28
CA SER A 138 11.98 12.57 -20.03
C SER A 138 13.49 12.54 -19.76
N PHE A 139 13.96 11.54 -19.00
CA PHE A 139 15.39 11.40 -18.67
C PHE A 139 16.19 10.66 -19.75
N LYS A 140 15.51 10.02 -20.71
CA LYS A 140 16.12 9.20 -21.77
C LYS A 140 16.99 8.07 -21.21
N ILE A 141 16.49 7.39 -20.19
CA ILE A 141 17.22 6.34 -19.46
C ILE A 141 16.72 4.92 -19.74
N GLY A 142 15.87 4.72 -20.75
CA GLY A 142 15.20 3.44 -21.02
C GLY A 142 16.14 2.24 -21.12
N ASP A 143 17.29 2.38 -21.77
CA ASP A 143 18.26 1.28 -21.92
C ASP A 143 18.87 0.80 -20.59
N TYR A 144 18.93 1.68 -19.61
CA TYR A 144 19.54 1.45 -18.28
C TYR A 144 18.50 1.25 -17.19
N THR A 145 17.22 1.06 -17.56
CA THR A 145 16.11 1.00 -16.60
C THR A 145 15.40 -0.34 -16.66
N ASN A 146 15.08 -0.90 -15.47
CA ASN A 146 14.13 -1.97 -15.29
C ASN A 146 12.91 -1.45 -14.52
N VAL A 147 11.72 -1.93 -14.89
CA VAL A 147 10.45 -1.62 -14.19
C VAL A 147 9.88 -2.88 -13.58
N TYR A 148 9.68 -2.90 -12.27
CA TYR A 148 9.10 -4.01 -11.53
C TYR A 148 7.65 -3.67 -11.18
N CYS A 149 6.71 -4.44 -11.76
CA CYS A 149 5.27 -4.14 -11.70
C CYS A 149 4.41 -5.41 -11.72
N SER A 150 3.09 -5.26 -11.81
CA SER A 150 2.19 -6.41 -11.96
C SER A 150 2.37 -7.08 -13.33
N THR A 151 1.95 -8.34 -13.44
CA THR A 151 2.03 -9.11 -14.69
C THR A 151 1.24 -8.43 -15.82
N GLU A 152 0.12 -7.77 -15.51
CA GLU A 152 -0.68 -7.03 -16.47
C GLU A 152 0.09 -5.80 -16.99
N ALA A 153 0.61 -4.99 -16.08
CA ALA A 153 1.40 -3.81 -16.42
C ALA A 153 2.70 -4.18 -17.17
N GLN A 154 3.34 -5.30 -16.79
CA GLN A 154 4.49 -5.83 -17.50
C GLN A 154 4.18 -6.09 -18.98
N ARG A 155 3.04 -6.74 -19.26
CA ARG A 155 2.63 -7.06 -20.65
C ARG A 155 2.41 -5.78 -21.48
N GLU A 156 1.82 -4.76 -20.88
CA GLU A 156 1.59 -3.48 -21.54
C GLU A 156 2.89 -2.73 -21.80
N LEU A 157 3.75 -2.63 -20.79
CA LEU A 157 5.06 -1.99 -20.90
C LEU A 157 5.95 -2.65 -21.95
N HIS A 158 5.92 -3.99 -22.06
CA HIS A 158 6.66 -4.72 -23.11
C HIS A 158 6.18 -4.35 -24.51
N LYS A 159 4.85 -4.16 -24.72
CA LYS A 159 4.32 -3.73 -26.03
C LYS A 159 4.82 -2.35 -26.44
N GLU A 160 5.10 -1.51 -25.45
CA GLU A 160 5.61 -0.15 -25.63
C GLU A 160 7.16 -0.08 -25.64
N GLY A 161 7.85 -1.23 -25.50
CA GLY A 161 9.32 -1.32 -25.61
C GLY A 161 10.07 -1.14 -24.29
N TYR A 162 9.39 -1.04 -23.14
CA TYR A 162 10.07 -0.94 -21.86
C TYR A 162 10.51 -2.31 -21.32
N LYS A 163 11.61 -2.34 -20.56
CA LYS A 163 12.11 -3.53 -19.85
C LYS A 163 11.34 -3.67 -18.52
N ALA A 164 10.33 -4.51 -18.48
CA ALA A 164 9.47 -4.70 -17.32
C ALA A 164 9.48 -6.14 -16.81
N PHE A 165 9.34 -6.32 -15.50
CA PHE A 165 9.44 -7.60 -14.80
C PHE A 165 8.37 -7.70 -13.71
N ASP A 166 7.84 -8.89 -13.50
CA ASP A 166 6.92 -9.21 -12.41
C ASP A 166 7.60 -9.94 -11.24
N SER A 167 8.93 -10.13 -11.33
CA SER A 167 9.81 -10.66 -10.28
C SER A 167 11.13 -9.90 -10.26
N VAL A 168 11.73 -9.75 -9.07
CA VAL A 168 13.08 -9.19 -8.91
C VAL A 168 14.18 -10.22 -9.12
N THR A 169 13.83 -11.51 -9.18
CA THR A 169 14.76 -12.61 -9.37
C THR A 169 14.56 -13.28 -10.71
N ASP A 170 15.64 -13.74 -11.29
CA ASP A 170 15.62 -14.61 -12.47
C ASP A 170 15.22 -16.07 -12.09
N LYS A 171 15.21 -16.94 -13.09
CA LYS A 171 14.88 -18.37 -12.90
C LYS A 171 15.88 -19.12 -12.00
N SER A 172 17.07 -18.57 -11.77
CA SER A 172 18.09 -19.12 -10.86
C SER A 172 17.93 -18.62 -9.43
N GLY A 173 16.99 -17.70 -9.18
CA GLY A 173 16.80 -17.05 -7.87
C GLY A 173 17.75 -15.88 -7.61
N LYS A 174 18.52 -15.45 -8.61
CA LYS A 174 19.43 -14.31 -8.48
C LYS A 174 18.68 -13.02 -8.74
N THR A 175 18.88 -12.01 -7.88
CA THR A 175 18.34 -10.66 -8.08
C THR A 175 18.96 -10.03 -9.33
N VAL A 176 18.12 -9.51 -10.21
CA VAL A 176 18.52 -8.86 -11.47
C VAL A 176 18.15 -7.39 -11.40
N LEU A 177 19.16 -6.52 -11.29
CA LEU A 177 18.97 -5.07 -11.32
C LEU A 177 19.75 -4.45 -12.48
N ASN A 178 19.22 -3.32 -12.96
CA ASN A 178 19.90 -2.43 -13.90
C ASN A 178 20.42 -1.20 -13.15
N LYS A 179 20.93 -0.19 -13.83
CA LYS A 179 21.37 1.07 -13.21
C LYS A 179 20.21 1.77 -12.49
N TYR A 180 19.04 1.85 -13.13
CA TYR A 180 17.81 2.41 -12.55
C TYR A 180 16.75 1.31 -12.46
N ASN A 181 16.10 1.19 -11.31
CA ASN A 181 15.11 0.15 -11.05
C ASN A 181 13.89 0.77 -10.40
N PHE A 182 12.80 0.85 -11.14
CA PHE A 182 11.54 1.36 -10.64
C PHE A 182 10.67 0.22 -10.11
N PHE A 183 10.10 0.44 -8.93
CA PHE A 183 9.24 -0.52 -8.25
C PHE A 183 7.87 0.08 -7.97
N THR A 184 6.81 -0.59 -8.40
CA THR A 184 5.43 -0.26 -8.01
C THR A 184 5.08 -0.86 -6.64
N SER A 185 3.93 -0.50 -6.07
CA SER A 185 3.50 -0.91 -4.72
C SER A 185 3.51 -2.42 -4.48
N ARG A 186 3.37 -3.24 -5.53
CA ARG A 186 3.49 -4.70 -5.44
C ARG A 186 4.80 -5.15 -4.79
N PHE A 187 5.86 -4.34 -4.89
CA PHE A 187 7.20 -4.65 -4.40
C PHE A 187 7.56 -3.94 -3.09
N TYR A 188 6.61 -3.23 -2.48
CA TYR A 188 6.84 -2.57 -1.18
C TYR A 188 6.86 -3.59 -0.04
N SER A 189 6.12 -4.68 -0.20
CA SER A 189 6.09 -5.83 0.72
C SER A 189 6.26 -7.15 -0.05
N ALA A 190 6.38 -8.27 0.66
CA ALA A 190 6.38 -9.63 0.13
C ALA A 190 7.51 -9.97 -0.89
N VAL A 191 8.58 -9.18 -0.93
CA VAL A 191 9.75 -9.43 -1.77
C VAL A 191 11.02 -9.29 -0.94
N ASP A 192 11.96 -10.20 -1.11
CA ASP A 192 13.29 -10.10 -0.53
C ASP A 192 14.31 -9.71 -1.61
N ILE A 193 15.05 -8.64 -1.37
CA ILE A 193 16.10 -8.15 -2.25
C ILE A 193 17.45 -8.40 -1.54
N THR A 194 18.18 -9.42 -2.00
CA THR A 194 19.48 -9.77 -1.46
C THR A 194 20.55 -9.35 -2.46
N LEU A 195 21.42 -8.45 -2.06
CA LEU A 195 22.50 -7.88 -2.87
C LEU A 195 23.79 -7.92 -2.08
N ASP A 196 24.94 -8.05 -2.76
CA ASP A 196 26.26 -8.00 -2.16
C ASP A 196 26.75 -6.57 -1.89
N TYR A 197 25.96 -5.58 -2.26
CA TYR A 197 26.18 -4.15 -2.07
C TYR A 197 24.92 -3.47 -1.52
N LYS A 198 25.07 -2.24 -1.05
CA LYS A 198 23.97 -1.43 -0.50
C LYS A 198 23.47 -0.41 -1.54
N PRO A 199 22.34 -0.65 -2.21
CA PRO A 199 21.82 0.27 -3.24
C PRO A 199 21.32 1.56 -2.60
N ALA A 200 21.32 2.64 -3.38
CA ALA A 200 20.57 3.83 -3.01
C ALA A 200 19.08 3.57 -3.21
N VAL A 201 18.27 4.01 -2.23
CA VAL A 201 16.82 3.87 -2.26
C VAL A 201 16.17 5.24 -2.34
N ILE A 202 15.32 5.43 -3.33
CA ILE A 202 14.54 6.66 -3.51
C ILE A 202 13.06 6.27 -3.44
N MET A 203 12.33 6.93 -2.56
CA MET A 203 10.87 6.80 -2.45
C MET A 203 10.22 8.07 -2.99
N ILE A 204 9.12 7.93 -3.74
CA ILE A 204 8.41 9.06 -4.33
C ILE A 204 6.96 9.04 -3.88
N THR A 205 6.57 10.06 -3.12
CA THR A 205 5.17 10.40 -2.85
C THR A 205 4.75 11.54 -3.74
N GLN A 206 3.74 11.30 -4.57
CA GLN A 206 3.15 12.31 -5.44
C GLN A 206 1.62 12.26 -5.32
N VAL A 207 1.08 13.08 -4.43
CA VAL A 207 -0.37 13.18 -4.17
C VAL A 207 -1.06 14.28 -4.96
N TYR A 208 -0.28 15.08 -5.68
CA TYR A 208 -0.78 16.24 -6.40
C TYR A 208 -0.17 16.34 -7.80
N LYS A 209 -1.02 16.51 -8.82
CA LYS A 209 -0.62 16.92 -10.19
C LYS A 209 -1.25 18.23 -10.57
N VAL A 210 -0.53 19.00 -11.39
CA VAL A 210 -0.96 20.31 -11.89
C VAL A 210 -2.13 20.20 -12.87
N LEU A 211 -2.34 19.05 -13.52
CA LEU A 211 -3.40 18.82 -14.50
C LEU A 211 -4.53 17.96 -13.93
N PRO A 212 -5.80 18.42 -14.03
CA PRO A 212 -6.94 17.82 -13.33
C PRO A 212 -7.28 16.38 -13.72
N ASN A 213 -6.93 15.93 -14.91
CA ASN A 213 -7.39 14.65 -15.47
C ASN A 213 -6.32 13.53 -15.45
N GLN A 214 -5.19 13.75 -14.84
CA GLN A 214 -4.11 12.79 -14.81
C GLN A 214 -3.51 12.75 -13.40
N THR A 215 -4.09 12.00 -12.51
CA THR A 215 -3.53 11.82 -11.17
C THR A 215 -2.80 10.50 -11.08
N PRO A 216 -1.49 10.41 -11.26
CA PRO A 216 -0.78 9.34 -10.62
C PRO A 216 -0.69 9.70 -9.14
N TYR A 217 -1.53 9.05 -8.40
CA TYR A 217 -1.48 9.05 -6.97
C TYR A 217 -0.45 8.01 -6.55
N SER A 218 0.64 8.46 -5.97
CA SER A 218 1.63 7.59 -5.33
C SER A 218 1.85 8.11 -3.92
N LEU A 219 1.28 7.44 -2.96
CA LEU A 219 1.53 7.69 -1.56
C LEU A 219 2.43 6.58 -1.03
N ILE A 220 3.52 6.95 -0.37
CA ILE A 220 4.33 6.04 0.43
C ILE A 220 4.22 6.52 1.86
N ASP A 221 3.54 5.74 2.66
CA ASP A 221 3.36 5.96 4.06
C ASP A 221 4.68 5.79 4.83
N PRO A 222 5.15 6.82 5.58
CA PRO A 222 6.45 6.76 6.24
C PRO A 222 6.52 5.78 7.42
N GLU A 223 5.41 5.43 8.07
CA GLU A 223 5.41 4.55 9.23
C GLU A 223 5.13 3.08 8.89
N THR A 224 4.63 2.81 7.69
CA THR A 224 4.35 1.45 7.22
C THR A 224 5.15 1.13 5.97
N GLU A 225 4.76 1.67 4.81
CA GLU A 225 5.35 1.30 3.52
C GLU A 225 6.83 1.65 3.41
N ALA A 226 7.25 2.83 3.90
CA ALA A 226 8.67 3.21 3.85
C ALA A 226 9.54 2.26 4.68
N ILE A 227 9.05 1.83 5.84
CA ILE A 227 9.74 0.85 6.69
C ILE A 227 9.83 -0.50 5.97
N GLN A 228 8.71 -0.94 5.36
CA GLN A 228 8.68 -2.19 4.61
C GLN A 228 9.62 -2.14 3.41
N ILE A 229 9.61 -1.07 2.61
CA ILE A 229 10.50 -0.88 1.46
C ILE A 229 11.97 -1.04 1.88
N VAL A 230 12.39 -0.33 2.92
CA VAL A 230 13.78 -0.41 3.40
C VAL A 230 14.09 -1.80 3.93
N GLY A 231 13.14 -2.44 4.60
CA GLY A 231 13.27 -3.81 5.12
C GLY A 231 13.39 -4.90 4.05
N ARG A 232 13.02 -4.62 2.78
CA ARG A 232 13.22 -5.58 1.66
C ARG A 232 14.68 -5.85 1.36
N PHE A 233 15.56 -4.92 1.62
CA PHE A 233 17.00 -5.06 1.38
C PHE A 233 17.67 -5.77 2.54
N ARG A 234 17.80 -7.10 2.45
CA ARG A 234 18.27 -7.95 3.57
C ARG A 234 19.67 -7.63 4.04
N ASN A 235 20.55 -7.19 3.16
CA ASN A 235 21.91 -6.77 3.47
C ASN A 235 22.05 -5.25 3.72
N GLY A 236 20.91 -4.57 3.86
CA GLY A 236 20.81 -3.13 4.12
C GLY A 236 20.84 -2.28 2.87
N THR A 237 20.70 -0.98 3.09
CA THR A 237 20.64 0.06 2.05
C THR A 237 21.79 1.04 2.20
N GLY A 238 22.14 1.71 1.12
CA GLY A 238 22.96 2.93 1.13
C GLY A 238 22.13 4.14 1.53
N LYS A 239 22.27 5.24 0.78
CA LYS A 239 21.50 6.46 1.01
C LYS A 239 20.01 6.22 0.76
N ILE A 240 19.16 6.68 1.69
CA ILE A 240 17.71 6.63 1.57
C ILE A 240 17.20 8.05 1.39
N THR A 241 16.43 8.29 0.34
CA THR A 241 15.83 9.61 0.06
C THR A 241 14.33 9.44 -0.16
N HIS A 242 13.53 10.29 0.45
CA HIS A 242 12.08 10.37 0.17
C HIS A 242 11.77 11.72 -0.46
N ILE A 243 11.37 11.68 -1.73
CA ILE A 243 10.89 12.86 -2.46
C ILE A 243 9.38 12.92 -2.25
N THR A 244 8.89 14.01 -1.67
CA THR A 244 7.46 14.21 -1.45
C THR A 244 7.02 15.52 -2.09
N ASN A 245 5.94 15.47 -2.88
CA ASN A 245 5.43 16.71 -3.43
C ASN A 245 4.57 17.44 -2.40
N THR A 246 4.73 18.77 -2.39
CA THR A 246 4.01 19.67 -1.50
C THR A 246 3.23 20.69 -2.32
N ASN A 247 2.12 21.13 -1.77
CA ASN A 247 1.34 22.23 -2.32
C ASN A 247 0.85 23.11 -1.16
N SER A 248 1.10 24.41 -1.23
CA SER A 248 0.64 25.37 -0.22
C SER A 248 -0.88 25.44 -0.06
N LYS A 249 -1.63 24.92 -1.04
CA LYS A 249 -3.10 24.84 -1.01
C LYS A 249 -3.61 23.52 -0.43
N MET A 250 -2.73 22.60 -0.05
CA MET A 250 -3.16 21.34 0.57
C MET A 250 -3.72 21.65 1.96
N ILE A 251 -4.94 21.22 2.19
CA ILE A 251 -5.59 21.32 3.49
C ILE A 251 -5.06 20.16 4.34
N CYS A 252 -4.36 20.49 5.42
CA CYS A 252 -3.92 19.52 6.41
C CYS A 252 -4.84 19.62 7.63
N LYS A 253 -5.33 18.50 8.11
CA LYS A 253 -6.10 18.40 9.35
C LYS A 253 -5.23 17.72 10.41
N ASP A 254 -5.34 18.18 11.65
CA ASP A 254 -4.82 17.40 12.77
C ASP A 254 -5.74 16.21 13.09
N LYS A 255 -5.32 15.36 14.04
CA LYS A 255 -6.08 14.15 14.40
C LYS A 255 -7.50 14.48 14.86
N THR A 256 -7.67 15.49 15.69
CA THR A 256 -8.98 15.88 16.25
C THR A 256 -9.90 16.45 15.18
N GLU A 257 -9.35 17.29 14.30
CA GLU A 257 -10.07 17.84 13.15
C GLU A 257 -10.49 16.73 12.18
N LEU A 258 -9.60 15.74 11.97
CA LEU A 258 -9.91 14.58 11.12
C LEU A 258 -11.01 13.71 11.73
N GLU A 259 -10.91 13.36 13.01
CA GLU A 259 -11.94 12.57 13.70
C GLU A 259 -13.30 13.26 13.68
N THR A 260 -13.32 14.58 13.87
CA THR A 260 -14.54 15.38 13.78
C THR A 260 -15.12 15.36 12.38
N PHE A 261 -14.27 15.59 11.37
CA PHE A 261 -14.67 15.55 9.97
C PHE A 261 -15.21 14.17 9.58
N LEU A 262 -14.55 13.08 9.97
CA LEU A 262 -15.01 11.71 9.70
C LEU A 262 -16.37 11.44 10.33
N ARG A 263 -16.57 11.87 11.58
CA ARG A 263 -17.85 11.71 12.29
C ARG A 263 -18.98 12.45 11.57
N GLU A 264 -18.73 13.66 11.08
CA GLU A 264 -19.68 14.45 10.33
C GLU A 264 -20.01 13.81 8.97
N GLU A 265 -19.00 13.33 8.24
CA GLU A 265 -19.19 12.63 6.95
C GLU A 265 -19.99 11.33 7.13
N HIS A 266 -19.67 10.52 8.16
CA HIS A 266 -20.45 9.32 8.49
C HIS A 266 -21.89 9.64 8.86
N ALA A 267 -22.11 10.66 9.67
CA ALA A 267 -23.46 11.10 10.00
C ALA A 267 -24.23 11.57 8.76
N GLY A 268 -23.57 12.26 7.85
CA GLY A 268 -24.11 12.66 6.55
C GLY A 268 -24.48 11.45 5.69
N PHE A 269 -23.58 10.46 5.59
CA PHE A 269 -23.79 9.22 4.86
C PHE A 269 -25.02 8.45 5.37
N HIS A 270 -25.16 8.27 6.68
CA HIS A 270 -26.32 7.62 7.28
C HIS A 270 -27.63 8.37 6.97
N LYS A 271 -27.61 9.70 6.99
CA LYS A 271 -28.78 10.50 6.59
C LYS A 271 -29.19 10.27 5.14
N LEU A 272 -28.21 10.15 4.22
CA LEU A 272 -28.48 9.82 2.83
C LEU A 272 -29.09 8.43 2.68
N LEU A 273 -28.58 7.43 3.42
CA LEU A 273 -29.14 6.07 3.43
C LEU A 273 -30.58 6.04 3.98
N ASP A 274 -30.87 6.82 5.01
CA ASP A 274 -32.22 6.91 5.56
C ASP A 274 -33.18 7.63 4.60
N LEU A 275 -32.74 8.71 3.99
CA LEU A 275 -33.51 9.40 2.95
C LEU A 275 -33.80 8.45 1.78
N ARG A 276 -32.84 7.64 1.35
CA ARG A 276 -33.00 6.64 0.29
C ARG A 276 -34.16 5.69 0.54
N LYS A 277 -34.39 5.30 1.81
CA LYS A 277 -35.50 4.41 2.21
C LYS A 277 -36.90 5.08 2.04
N THR A 278 -36.95 6.39 2.02
CA THR A 278 -38.21 7.15 1.94
C THR A 278 -38.60 7.52 0.51
N LEU A 279 -37.66 7.45 -0.45
CA LEU A 279 -37.91 7.82 -1.85
C LEU A 279 -38.64 6.70 -2.60
N THR A 280 -39.58 7.11 -3.43
CA THR A 280 -40.40 6.20 -4.27
C THR A 280 -40.21 6.45 -5.77
N THR A 281 -39.73 7.62 -6.15
CA THR A 281 -39.56 8.02 -7.55
C THR A 281 -38.23 7.56 -8.08
N GLN A 282 -38.19 6.82 -9.19
CA GLN A 282 -36.98 6.23 -9.76
C GLN A 282 -35.89 7.27 -10.08
N GLY A 283 -36.29 8.47 -10.54
CA GLY A 283 -35.34 9.55 -10.83
C GLY A 283 -34.60 10.06 -9.58
N GLU A 284 -35.34 10.28 -8.48
CA GLU A 284 -34.81 10.73 -7.20
C GLU A 284 -33.88 9.65 -6.60
N ILE A 285 -34.28 8.40 -6.70
CA ILE A 285 -33.51 7.25 -6.27
C ILE A 285 -32.15 7.20 -7.01
N CYS A 286 -32.15 7.34 -8.32
CA CYS A 286 -30.94 7.31 -9.13
C CYS A 286 -29.96 8.43 -8.76
N VAL A 287 -30.45 9.65 -8.56
CA VAL A 287 -29.60 10.79 -8.15
C VAL A 287 -29.01 10.57 -6.75
N LEU A 288 -29.85 10.06 -5.83
CA LEU A 288 -29.37 9.80 -4.46
C LEU A 288 -28.39 8.65 -4.38
N ASP A 289 -28.59 7.57 -5.16
CA ASP A 289 -27.66 6.44 -5.25
C ASP A 289 -26.28 6.90 -5.75
N GLN A 290 -26.21 7.80 -6.74
CA GLN A 290 -24.93 8.40 -7.19
C GLN A 290 -24.27 9.25 -6.09
N ALA A 291 -25.05 9.97 -5.28
CA ALA A 291 -24.52 10.73 -4.17
C ALA A 291 -23.99 9.82 -3.05
N ILE A 292 -24.70 8.73 -2.76
CA ILE A 292 -24.29 7.71 -1.79
C ILE A 292 -22.98 7.07 -2.23
N GLU A 293 -22.86 6.60 -3.47
CA GLU A 293 -21.63 6.03 -4.03
C GLU A 293 -20.43 6.97 -3.90
N ARG A 294 -20.62 8.27 -4.16
CA ARG A 294 -19.54 9.28 -4.03
C ARG A 294 -19.08 9.46 -2.59
N VAL A 295 -20.02 9.49 -1.64
CA VAL A 295 -19.69 9.65 -0.22
C VAL A 295 -19.07 8.36 0.31
N GLU A 296 -19.58 7.19 -0.06
CA GLU A 296 -19.01 5.89 0.28
C GLU A 296 -17.60 5.75 -0.23
N TYR A 297 -17.34 6.09 -1.50
CA TYR A 297 -16.00 6.11 -2.07
C TYR A 297 -15.07 7.08 -1.32
N LYS A 298 -15.54 8.27 -0.99
CA LYS A 298 -14.77 9.24 -0.21
C LYS A 298 -14.44 8.73 1.19
N LEU A 299 -15.40 8.11 1.87
CA LEU A 299 -15.21 7.53 3.19
C LEU A 299 -14.24 6.34 3.14
N SER A 300 -14.30 5.49 2.11
CA SER A 300 -13.36 4.40 1.94
C SER A 300 -11.93 4.90 1.79
N LEU A 301 -11.70 5.94 0.96
CA LEU A 301 -10.39 6.58 0.82
C LEU A 301 -9.86 7.16 2.13
N ILE A 302 -10.73 7.63 3.01
CA ILE A 302 -10.35 8.21 4.30
C ILE A 302 -9.98 7.12 5.31
N HIS A 303 -10.67 5.98 5.30
CA HIS A 303 -10.33 4.83 6.13
C HIS A 303 -8.93 4.25 5.85
N ILE A 304 -8.43 4.40 4.61
CA ILE A 304 -7.08 3.97 4.25
C ILE A 304 -5.99 4.85 4.87
N SER A 305 -6.30 6.11 5.12
CA SER A 305 -5.37 7.10 5.65
C SER A 305 -5.38 7.23 7.18
N GLU A 306 -5.83 6.22 7.88
CA GLU A 306 -6.06 6.12 9.32
C GLU A 306 -4.87 6.44 10.24
N PRO A 307 -5.14 6.64 11.50
CA PRO A 307 -5.61 7.86 12.21
C PRO A 307 -4.50 8.56 12.98
N THR A 308 -3.24 8.41 12.65
CA THR A 308 -2.11 9.07 13.34
C THR A 308 -1.48 10.20 12.51
N ARG A 309 -2.08 10.60 11.38
CA ARG A 309 -1.41 11.39 10.35
C ARG A 309 -2.21 12.57 9.87
N ARG A 310 -1.49 13.57 9.40
CA ARG A 310 -2.04 14.67 8.64
C ARG A 310 -2.61 14.14 7.33
N VAL A 311 -3.93 14.07 7.23
CA VAL A 311 -4.61 13.69 5.99
C VAL A 311 -4.63 14.87 5.05
N VAL A 312 -4.24 14.62 3.82
CA VAL A 312 -4.38 15.57 2.72
C VAL A 312 -5.72 15.26 2.05
N ILE A 313 -6.64 16.21 2.08
CA ILE A 313 -7.94 16.14 1.43
C ILE A 313 -7.91 16.95 0.14
#